data_e77bbac1c70b3ce198cfa875f53687d1
#
_entry.id   e77bbac1c70b3ce198cfa875f53687d1
#
_cell.length_a   1.000
_cell.length_b   1.000
_cell.length_c   1.000
_cell.angle_alpha   90.00
_cell.angle_beta   90.00
_cell.angle_gamma   90.00
#
_symmetry.space_group_name_H-M   'P 1'
#
loop_
_entity.id
_entity.type
_entity.pdbx_description
1 polymer ?
#
loop_
_entity_poly.entity_id
_entity_poly.type
_entity_poly.pdbx_seq_one_letter_code
_entity_poly.pdbx_strand_id
1 'polypeptide(L)'
;MTKRNRDAVSTIKGYYFQFDYYILQLLKLQKDNDTVRIEGIEDVDVIISDCIKAVQCKYYDETNCTPSIIGKAIRPMLKHFAEHKDDATRYRYNLFGHYNSGQNSIKKPLTVEYIKQKFFTYTEHGKKHKLYSELKLSDSDLEIFLERITLELNADTYEEQIENIISQLKSVLRCGDYEARYFYYNNALSFIKKISVNKSSKARTISKQEFLKEIHIKQSLFDKWYIEYIGFEKFYRAVKKEFFTKMNVSFAHRIFLVECDNNIQDSELARLLIKISQNWSKLSKRETTPFCPYVYLYGISALRLAIIKSMLLKDDFHIWDGYEYKDANFSAPSLTRSVNYHIGVKCKIINEVSQIQDVLNACNGAKEIYQFYLSKPFYNRNTIMGGEFQIKNTCDVQKII
;
A
#
# COMPACT_ATOMS: atom_id res chain seq x y z
N MET A 1 16.40 -48.76 -13.27
CA MET A 1 16.30 -47.71 -12.21
C MET A 1 16.13 -46.36 -12.88
N THR A 2 14.90 -45.87 -12.99
CA THR A 2 14.60 -44.54 -13.52
C THR A 2 15.12 -43.52 -12.49
N LYS A 3 16.07 -42.70 -12.91
CA LYS A 3 16.50 -41.52 -12.12
C LYS A 3 15.24 -40.72 -11.75
N ARG A 4 14.89 -40.67 -10.48
CA ARG A 4 13.89 -39.70 -9.99
C ARG A 4 14.41 -38.32 -10.40
N ASN A 5 13.73 -37.70 -11.33
CA ASN A 5 13.98 -36.29 -11.69
C ASN A 5 13.76 -35.47 -10.42
N ARG A 6 14.80 -34.86 -9.88
CA ARG A 6 14.74 -33.99 -8.70
C ARG A 6 14.36 -32.55 -9.08
N ASP A 7 13.78 -32.41 -10.24
CA ASP A 7 13.38 -31.09 -10.74
C ASP A 7 12.18 -30.57 -9.95
N ALA A 8 12.31 -29.38 -9.42
CA ALA A 8 11.27 -28.72 -8.62
C ALA A 8 10.37 -27.80 -9.45
N VAL A 9 10.44 -27.87 -10.78
CA VAL A 9 9.75 -26.93 -11.69
C VAL A 9 8.26 -26.89 -11.43
N SER A 10 7.57 -28.03 -11.32
CA SER A 10 6.14 -28.08 -11.06
C SER A 10 5.74 -27.47 -9.69
N THR A 11 6.60 -27.67 -8.69
CA THR A 11 6.40 -27.06 -7.37
C THR A 11 6.54 -25.53 -7.43
N ILE A 12 7.56 -25.05 -8.14
CA ILE A 12 7.81 -23.62 -8.34
C ILE A 12 6.66 -22.98 -9.11
N LYS A 13 6.23 -23.61 -10.22
CA LYS A 13 5.05 -23.15 -10.98
C LYS A 13 3.80 -23.07 -10.10
N GLY A 14 3.58 -24.04 -9.21
CA GLY A 14 2.46 -24.04 -8.27
C GLY A 14 2.46 -22.82 -7.34
N TYR A 15 3.62 -22.45 -6.78
CA TYR A 15 3.73 -21.24 -5.94
C TYR A 15 3.53 -19.96 -6.75
N TYR A 16 4.10 -19.84 -7.94
CA TYR A 16 3.89 -18.67 -8.78
C TYR A 16 2.43 -18.54 -9.23
N PHE A 17 1.79 -19.65 -9.61
CA PHE A 17 0.36 -19.68 -9.94
C PHE A 17 -0.51 -19.18 -8.77
N GLN A 18 -0.16 -19.55 -7.54
CA GLN A 18 -0.80 -19.07 -6.33
C GLN A 18 -0.55 -17.57 -6.11
N PHE A 19 0.69 -17.08 -6.29
CA PHE A 19 1.01 -15.64 -6.18
C PHE A 19 0.26 -14.80 -7.22
N ASP A 20 0.18 -15.29 -8.43
CA ASP A 20 -0.58 -14.66 -9.50
C ASP A 20 -2.07 -14.60 -9.18
N TYR A 21 -2.62 -15.65 -8.57
CA TYR A 21 -3.99 -15.62 -8.10
C TYR A 21 -4.24 -14.57 -7.02
N TYR A 22 -3.30 -14.35 -6.08
CA TYR A 22 -3.41 -13.23 -5.11
C TYR A 22 -3.49 -11.89 -5.81
N ILE A 23 -2.60 -11.64 -6.77
CA ILE A 23 -2.56 -10.40 -7.55
C ILE A 23 -3.91 -10.20 -8.27
N LEU A 24 -4.39 -11.24 -8.93
CA LEU A 24 -5.65 -11.20 -9.67
C LEU A 24 -6.84 -10.90 -8.76
N GLN A 25 -6.90 -11.50 -7.56
CA GLN A 25 -7.97 -11.22 -6.60
C GLN A 25 -7.91 -9.78 -6.08
N LEU A 26 -6.72 -9.27 -5.74
CA LEU A 26 -6.52 -7.88 -5.32
C LEU A 26 -6.99 -6.89 -6.40
N LEU A 27 -6.65 -7.12 -7.65
CA LEU A 27 -7.09 -6.28 -8.78
C LEU A 27 -8.60 -6.31 -8.98
N LYS A 28 -9.27 -7.44 -8.68
CA LYS A 28 -10.73 -7.63 -8.82
C LYS A 28 -11.56 -7.03 -7.68
N LEU A 29 -10.96 -6.68 -6.53
CA LEU A 29 -11.70 -6.05 -5.43
C LEU A 29 -12.39 -4.75 -5.89
N GLN A 30 -13.62 -4.54 -5.43
CA GLN A 30 -14.44 -3.39 -5.84
C GLN A 30 -14.53 -2.30 -4.76
N LYS A 31 -14.54 -2.67 -3.49
CA LYS A 31 -14.73 -1.74 -2.37
C LYS A 31 -13.43 -1.59 -1.57
N ASP A 32 -13.23 -0.42 -0.99
CA ASP A 32 -12.02 -0.09 -0.21
C ASP A 32 -11.83 -0.95 1.04
N ASN A 33 -12.93 -1.43 1.63
CA ASN A 33 -12.91 -2.29 2.81
C ASN A 33 -12.74 -3.79 2.47
N ASP A 34 -12.84 -4.18 1.19
CA ASP A 34 -12.60 -5.55 0.78
C ASP A 34 -11.09 -5.83 0.81
N THR A 35 -10.72 -7.02 1.25
CA THR A 35 -9.32 -7.40 1.41
C THR A 35 -9.04 -8.81 0.92
N VAL A 36 -7.79 -9.08 0.61
CA VAL A 36 -7.27 -10.43 0.36
C VAL A 36 -6.26 -10.76 1.45
N ARG A 37 -6.42 -11.92 2.08
CA ARG A 37 -5.48 -12.46 3.05
C ARG A 37 -4.75 -13.66 2.44
N ILE A 38 -3.44 -13.64 2.54
CA ILE A 38 -2.53 -14.67 2.06
C ILE A 38 -2.31 -15.68 3.18
N GLU A 39 -2.40 -16.98 2.88
CA GLU A 39 -2.19 -18.07 3.85
C GLU A 39 -3.05 -17.86 5.12
N GLY A 40 -4.36 -17.88 4.94
CA GLY A 40 -5.34 -17.73 6.01
C GLY A 40 -6.00 -19.05 6.39
N ILE A 41 -7.27 -19.23 5.99
CA ILE A 41 -8.01 -20.49 6.13
C ILE A 41 -7.51 -21.50 5.10
N GLU A 42 -7.34 -21.02 3.88
CA GLU A 42 -6.73 -21.75 2.75
C GLU A 42 -5.60 -20.89 2.15
N ASP A 43 -5.12 -21.24 0.98
CA ASP A 43 -4.03 -20.49 0.33
C ASP A 43 -4.40 -18.99 0.18
N VAL A 44 -5.65 -18.69 -0.21
CA VAL A 44 -6.13 -17.32 -0.45
C VAL A 44 -7.50 -17.11 0.20
N ASP A 45 -7.65 -16.15 1.10
CA ASP A 45 -8.96 -15.73 1.59
C ASP A 45 -9.35 -14.39 0.99
N VAL A 46 -10.43 -14.34 0.25
CA VAL A 46 -11.03 -13.09 -0.26
C VAL A 46 -12.14 -12.68 0.72
N ILE A 47 -11.96 -11.54 1.36
CA ILE A 47 -12.84 -11.03 2.42
C ILE A 47 -13.64 -9.87 1.85
N ILE A 48 -14.95 -10.09 1.67
CA ILE A 48 -15.88 -9.11 1.12
C ILE A 48 -16.99 -8.90 2.15
N SER A 49 -17.04 -7.73 2.76
CA SER A 49 -17.93 -7.46 3.90
C SER A 49 -17.73 -8.53 4.99
N ASP A 50 -18.77 -9.25 5.38
CA ASP A 50 -18.73 -10.29 6.40
C ASP A 50 -18.50 -11.71 5.83
N CYS A 51 -18.38 -11.86 4.52
CA CYS A 51 -18.17 -13.15 3.86
C CYS A 51 -16.70 -13.39 3.55
N ILE A 52 -16.21 -14.57 3.89
CA ILE A 52 -14.84 -15.03 3.61
C ILE A 52 -14.93 -16.17 2.58
N LYS A 53 -14.38 -15.95 1.39
CA LYS A 53 -14.18 -16.99 0.38
C LYS A 53 -12.75 -17.54 0.53
N ALA A 54 -12.64 -18.73 1.16
CA ALA A 54 -11.38 -19.44 1.32
C ALA A 54 -11.09 -20.25 0.05
N VAL A 55 -9.97 -19.99 -0.60
CA VAL A 55 -9.61 -20.58 -1.89
C VAL A 55 -8.32 -21.38 -1.79
N GLN A 56 -8.40 -22.65 -2.09
CA GLN A 56 -7.25 -23.52 -2.30
C GLN A 56 -6.84 -23.48 -3.77
N CYS A 57 -5.60 -23.08 -4.05
CA CYS A 57 -5.04 -23.04 -5.40
C CYS A 57 -4.26 -24.33 -5.70
N LYS A 58 -4.45 -24.94 -6.88
CA LYS A 58 -3.71 -26.10 -7.34
C LYS A 58 -3.33 -25.94 -8.80
N TYR A 59 -2.05 -26.16 -9.10
CA TYR A 59 -1.54 -26.18 -10.48
C TYR A 59 -0.88 -27.53 -10.77
N TYR A 60 -1.52 -28.29 -11.66
CA TYR A 60 -1.14 -29.66 -12.00
C TYR A 60 -1.15 -29.89 -13.52
N ASP A 61 -0.17 -29.31 -14.23
CA ASP A 61 -0.02 -29.42 -15.68
C ASP A 61 0.32 -30.84 -16.17
N GLU A 62 0.86 -31.68 -15.29
CA GLU A 62 1.20 -33.09 -15.60
C GLU A 62 0.30 -34.11 -14.89
N THR A 63 -0.64 -33.66 -14.06
CA THR A 63 -1.47 -34.56 -13.25
C THR A 63 -2.94 -34.48 -13.65
N ASN A 64 -3.55 -35.66 -13.82
CA ASN A 64 -4.96 -35.75 -14.16
C ASN A 64 -5.84 -35.49 -12.95
N CYS A 65 -6.94 -34.76 -13.16
CA CYS A 65 -7.97 -34.53 -12.18
C CYS A 65 -8.69 -35.86 -11.84
N THR A 66 -8.59 -36.31 -10.60
CA THR A 66 -9.28 -37.47 -10.09
C THR A 66 -10.02 -37.19 -8.82
N PRO A 67 -11.10 -37.95 -8.49
CA PRO A 67 -11.82 -37.76 -7.23
C PRO A 67 -10.93 -37.83 -5.99
N SER A 68 -9.87 -38.63 -6.00
CA SER A 68 -8.93 -38.76 -4.90
C SER A 68 -8.10 -37.47 -4.69
N ILE A 69 -7.63 -36.87 -5.79
CA ILE A 69 -6.85 -35.61 -5.75
C ILE A 69 -7.74 -34.45 -5.28
N ILE A 70 -8.97 -34.36 -5.83
CA ILE A 70 -9.93 -33.35 -5.38
C ILE A 70 -10.28 -33.55 -3.92
N GLY A 71 -10.61 -34.79 -3.51
CA GLY A 71 -10.90 -35.12 -2.11
C GLY A 71 -9.79 -34.67 -1.17
N LYS A 72 -8.51 -34.93 -1.53
CA LYS A 72 -7.36 -34.51 -0.72
C LYS A 72 -7.31 -32.98 -0.55
N ALA A 73 -7.62 -32.22 -1.60
CA ALA A 73 -7.58 -30.76 -1.57
C ALA A 73 -8.71 -30.15 -0.73
N ILE A 74 -9.91 -30.77 -0.72
CA ILE A 74 -11.10 -30.19 -0.04
C ILE A 74 -11.34 -30.71 1.38
N ARG A 75 -10.60 -31.74 1.84
CA ARG A 75 -10.74 -32.25 3.21
C ARG A 75 -10.42 -31.22 4.30
N PRO A 76 -9.40 -30.35 4.17
CA PRO A 76 -9.21 -29.25 5.11
C PRO A 76 -10.40 -28.30 5.18
N MET A 77 -11.03 -27.99 4.03
CA MET A 77 -12.23 -27.14 3.99
C MET A 77 -13.41 -27.76 4.76
N LEU A 78 -13.62 -29.08 4.63
CA LEU A 78 -14.66 -29.76 5.41
C LEU A 78 -14.37 -29.75 6.92
N LYS A 79 -13.10 -29.87 7.34
CA LYS A 79 -12.72 -29.74 8.75
C LYS A 79 -13.01 -28.35 9.27
N HIS A 80 -12.59 -27.32 8.55
CA HIS A 80 -12.88 -25.93 8.92
C HIS A 80 -14.39 -25.66 8.96
N PHE A 81 -15.16 -26.18 8.01
CA PHE A 81 -16.63 -26.08 8.02
C PHE A 81 -17.22 -26.71 9.28
N ALA A 82 -16.75 -27.92 9.67
CA ALA A 82 -17.28 -28.62 10.85
C ALA A 82 -17.03 -27.83 12.16
N GLU A 83 -15.91 -27.11 12.25
CA GLU A 83 -15.57 -26.26 13.38
C GLU A 83 -16.39 -24.96 13.43
N HIS A 84 -16.95 -24.51 12.29
CA HIS A 84 -17.63 -23.23 12.14
C HIS A 84 -19.05 -23.37 11.56
N LYS A 85 -19.69 -24.53 11.75
CA LYS A 85 -21.00 -24.79 11.15
C LYS A 85 -22.11 -23.87 11.63
N ASP A 86 -22.03 -23.37 12.87
CA ASP A 86 -22.99 -22.42 13.44
C ASP A 86 -22.92 -21.02 12.78
N ASP A 87 -21.79 -20.70 12.14
CA ASP A 87 -21.56 -19.48 11.35
C ASP A 87 -21.30 -19.78 9.85
N ALA A 88 -21.87 -20.87 9.34
CA ALA A 88 -21.62 -21.36 7.98
C ALA A 88 -21.94 -20.33 6.88
N THR A 89 -22.83 -19.36 7.15
CA THR A 89 -23.18 -18.29 6.20
C THR A 89 -22.01 -17.37 5.88
N ARG A 90 -21.08 -17.25 6.83
CA ARG A 90 -19.88 -16.40 6.72
C ARG A 90 -18.84 -16.98 5.77
N TYR A 91 -18.79 -18.31 5.59
CA TYR A 91 -17.71 -18.96 4.86
C TYR A 91 -18.19 -19.54 3.54
N ARG A 92 -17.37 -19.38 2.51
CA ARG A 92 -17.46 -20.07 1.23
C ARG A 92 -16.13 -20.70 0.92
N TYR A 93 -16.12 -21.84 0.26
CA TYR A 93 -14.93 -22.58 -0.09
C TYR A 93 -14.80 -22.69 -1.59
N ASN A 94 -13.60 -22.56 -2.11
CA ASN A 94 -13.34 -22.72 -3.54
C ASN A 94 -12.07 -23.53 -3.76
N LEU A 95 -12.14 -24.55 -4.55
CA LEU A 95 -10.98 -25.19 -5.13
C LEU A 95 -10.78 -24.61 -6.53
N PHE A 96 -9.72 -23.81 -6.68
CA PHE A 96 -9.30 -23.22 -7.94
C PHE A 96 -8.09 -23.99 -8.47
N GLY A 97 -8.26 -24.70 -9.58
CA GLY A 97 -7.22 -25.62 -10.05
C GLY A 97 -7.13 -25.76 -11.55
N HIS A 98 -5.88 -25.79 -12.02
CA HIS A 98 -5.50 -26.22 -13.37
C HIS A 98 -5.04 -27.68 -13.32
N TYR A 99 -5.57 -28.52 -14.21
CA TYR A 99 -5.24 -29.94 -14.34
C TYR A 99 -5.04 -30.28 -15.81
N ASN A 100 -4.10 -31.19 -16.08
CA ASN A 100 -3.82 -31.64 -17.44
C ASN A 100 -5.08 -32.18 -18.14
N SER A 101 -5.83 -33.08 -17.48
CA SER A 101 -7.05 -33.68 -18.00
C SER A 101 -7.89 -34.31 -16.87
N GLY A 102 -9.01 -34.96 -17.21
CA GLY A 102 -9.80 -35.75 -16.28
C GLY A 102 -10.87 -34.98 -15.51
N GLN A 103 -11.09 -33.69 -15.78
CA GLN A 103 -12.10 -32.86 -15.10
C GLN A 103 -13.52 -33.43 -15.24
N ASN A 104 -13.80 -34.08 -16.39
CA ASN A 104 -15.08 -34.73 -16.64
C ASN A 104 -15.32 -36.00 -15.78
N SER A 105 -14.29 -36.50 -15.08
CA SER A 105 -14.46 -37.61 -14.13
C SER A 105 -15.15 -37.20 -12.84
N ILE A 106 -15.25 -35.91 -12.57
CA ILE A 106 -15.94 -35.35 -11.42
C ILE A 106 -17.41 -35.15 -11.78
N LYS A 107 -18.29 -35.95 -11.18
CA LYS A 107 -19.75 -35.83 -11.39
C LYS A 107 -20.24 -34.46 -10.95
N LYS A 108 -21.01 -33.79 -11.80
CA LYS A 108 -21.73 -32.54 -11.49
C LYS A 108 -23.22 -32.73 -11.87
N PRO A 109 -24.16 -32.26 -11.05
CA PRO A 109 -23.96 -31.63 -9.73
C PRO A 109 -23.41 -32.63 -8.69
N LEU A 110 -22.69 -32.10 -7.69
CA LEU A 110 -22.20 -32.91 -6.57
C LEU A 110 -23.37 -33.29 -5.67
N THR A 111 -23.43 -34.56 -5.21
CA THR A 111 -24.41 -35.04 -4.26
C THR A 111 -23.75 -35.48 -2.96
N VAL A 112 -24.48 -35.48 -1.85
CA VAL A 112 -23.99 -35.90 -0.54
C VAL A 112 -23.39 -37.33 -0.62
N GLU A 113 -24.09 -38.25 -1.31
CA GLU A 113 -23.61 -39.61 -1.47
C GLU A 113 -22.27 -39.65 -2.25
N TYR A 114 -22.18 -38.91 -3.34
CA TYR A 114 -20.95 -38.86 -4.14
C TYR A 114 -19.75 -38.35 -3.35
N ILE A 115 -19.91 -37.22 -2.61
CA ILE A 115 -18.81 -36.65 -1.83
C ILE A 115 -18.38 -37.55 -0.66
N LYS A 116 -19.35 -38.21 0.01
CA LYS A 116 -19.07 -39.21 1.04
C LYS A 116 -18.20 -40.34 0.50
N GLN A 117 -18.59 -40.91 -0.65
CA GLN A 117 -17.90 -42.06 -1.24
C GLN A 117 -16.55 -41.68 -1.87
N LYS A 118 -16.50 -40.60 -2.62
CA LYS A 118 -15.36 -40.28 -3.49
C LYS A 118 -14.35 -39.30 -2.89
N PHE A 119 -14.78 -38.40 -2.00
CA PHE A 119 -13.92 -37.36 -1.45
C PHE A 119 -13.55 -37.60 0.02
N PHE A 120 -14.54 -38.00 0.82
CA PHE A 120 -14.41 -38.08 2.27
C PHE A 120 -14.27 -39.48 2.84
N THR A 121 -14.33 -40.52 1.98
CA THR A 121 -13.88 -41.89 2.31
C THR A 121 -12.55 -42.15 1.62
N TYR A 122 -11.49 -42.40 2.40
CA TYR A 122 -10.15 -42.60 1.88
C TYR A 122 -9.32 -43.54 2.77
N THR A 123 -8.21 -44.04 2.23
CA THR A 123 -7.27 -44.85 3.01
C THR A 123 -5.98 -44.06 3.21
N GLU A 124 -5.52 -43.95 4.44
CA GLU A 124 -4.29 -43.31 4.81
C GLU A 124 -3.55 -44.18 5.85
N HIS A 125 -2.25 -44.43 5.62
CA HIS A 125 -1.45 -45.33 6.46
C HIS A 125 -2.10 -46.73 6.69
N GLY A 126 -2.76 -47.27 5.66
CA GLY A 126 -3.43 -48.57 5.72
C GLY A 126 -4.78 -48.58 6.46
N LYS A 127 -5.21 -47.46 7.03
CA LYS A 127 -6.47 -47.32 7.75
C LYS A 127 -7.51 -46.59 6.88
N LYS A 128 -8.72 -47.12 6.87
CA LYS A 128 -9.87 -46.51 6.17
C LYS A 128 -10.50 -45.43 7.03
N HIS A 129 -10.63 -44.25 6.47
CA HIS A 129 -11.23 -43.07 7.10
C HIS A 129 -12.56 -42.74 6.44
N LYS A 130 -13.52 -42.31 7.27
CA LYS A 130 -14.79 -41.70 6.86
C LYS A 130 -14.86 -40.33 7.54
N LEU A 131 -14.25 -39.31 6.92
CA LEU A 131 -14.04 -37.99 7.53
C LEU A 131 -15.34 -37.36 8.03
N TYR A 132 -16.44 -37.44 7.29
CA TYR A 132 -17.73 -36.92 7.72
C TYR A 132 -18.25 -37.57 9.01
N SER A 133 -18.01 -38.88 9.23
CA SER A 133 -18.35 -39.57 10.47
C SER A 133 -17.44 -39.16 11.61
N GLU A 134 -16.14 -39.02 11.35
CA GLU A 134 -15.14 -38.59 12.33
C GLU A 134 -15.45 -37.16 12.83
N LEU A 135 -15.96 -36.30 11.96
CA LEU A 135 -16.38 -34.92 12.25
C LEU A 135 -17.83 -34.82 12.77
N LYS A 136 -18.54 -35.96 12.90
CA LYS A 136 -19.95 -36.02 13.35
C LYS A 136 -20.90 -35.15 12.53
N LEU A 137 -20.69 -35.08 11.20
CA LEU A 137 -21.54 -34.33 10.29
C LEU A 137 -22.71 -35.17 9.82
N SER A 138 -23.91 -34.61 9.89
CA SER A 138 -25.16 -35.16 9.31
C SER A 138 -25.20 -34.96 7.78
N ASP A 139 -26.18 -35.59 7.13
CA ASP A 139 -26.38 -35.37 5.69
C ASP A 139 -26.84 -33.95 5.40
N SER A 140 -27.62 -33.35 6.28
CA SER A 140 -28.02 -31.93 6.19
C SER A 140 -26.81 -30.98 6.34
N ASP A 141 -25.85 -31.30 7.23
CA ASP A 141 -24.62 -30.51 7.33
C ASP A 141 -23.80 -30.57 6.02
N LEU A 142 -23.78 -31.75 5.38
CA LEU A 142 -23.08 -31.93 4.11
C LEU A 142 -23.82 -31.27 2.93
N GLU A 143 -25.14 -31.17 2.96
CA GLU A 143 -25.90 -30.36 2.00
C GLU A 143 -25.56 -28.88 2.11
N ILE A 144 -25.50 -28.33 3.33
CA ILE A 144 -25.06 -26.95 3.57
C ILE A 144 -23.62 -26.75 3.08
N PHE A 145 -22.72 -27.70 3.32
CA PHE A 145 -21.34 -27.62 2.80
C PHE A 145 -21.31 -27.61 1.27
N LEU A 146 -22.13 -28.43 0.60
CA LEU A 146 -22.24 -28.46 -0.87
C LEU A 146 -22.72 -27.12 -1.46
N GLU A 147 -23.60 -26.40 -0.77
CA GLU A 147 -24.02 -25.05 -1.18
C GLU A 147 -22.90 -24.00 -1.01
N ARG A 148 -21.89 -24.29 -0.19
CA ARG A 148 -20.80 -23.38 0.15
C ARG A 148 -19.50 -23.65 -0.61
N ILE A 149 -19.38 -24.81 -1.26
CA ILE A 149 -18.18 -25.17 -2.00
C ILE A 149 -18.36 -25.00 -3.50
N THR A 150 -17.35 -24.45 -4.15
CA THR A 150 -17.23 -24.37 -5.61
C THR A 150 -15.99 -25.11 -6.06
N LEU A 151 -16.09 -25.89 -7.16
CA LEU A 151 -14.96 -26.55 -7.79
C LEU A 151 -14.71 -25.93 -9.17
N GLU A 152 -13.73 -25.04 -9.26
CA GLU A 152 -13.22 -24.42 -10.50
C GLU A 152 -12.02 -25.25 -10.97
N LEU A 153 -12.27 -26.32 -11.76
CA LEU A 153 -11.27 -27.29 -12.15
C LEU A 153 -10.64 -27.03 -13.53
N ASN A 154 -11.08 -26.01 -14.22
CA ASN A 154 -10.59 -25.57 -15.53
C ASN A 154 -10.02 -24.15 -15.41
N ALA A 155 -9.16 -23.93 -14.41
CA ALA A 155 -8.45 -22.66 -14.29
C ALA A 155 -7.51 -22.47 -15.51
N ASP A 156 -7.25 -21.22 -15.83
CA ASP A 156 -6.30 -20.83 -16.88
C ASP A 156 -4.94 -21.53 -16.69
N THR A 157 -4.20 -21.71 -17.76
CA THR A 157 -2.78 -22.09 -17.67
C THR A 157 -2.00 -21.01 -16.93
N TYR A 158 -0.79 -21.34 -16.52
CA TYR A 158 0.11 -20.39 -15.87
C TYR A 158 0.34 -19.14 -16.75
N GLU A 159 0.56 -19.36 -18.04
CA GLU A 159 0.80 -18.31 -19.02
C GLU A 159 -0.45 -17.44 -19.26
N GLU A 160 -1.63 -18.05 -19.41
CA GLU A 160 -2.91 -17.35 -19.58
C GLU A 160 -3.26 -16.51 -18.34
N GLN A 161 -2.98 -17.01 -17.13
CA GLN A 161 -3.21 -16.27 -15.89
C GLN A 161 -2.35 -15.01 -15.83
N ILE A 162 -1.08 -15.07 -16.26
CA ILE A 162 -0.21 -13.88 -16.38
C ILE A 162 -0.81 -12.86 -17.35
N GLU A 163 -1.23 -13.30 -18.55
CA GLU A 163 -1.84 -12.37 -19.52
C GLU A 163 -3.10 -11.70 -18.98
N ASN A 164 -3.89 -12.44 -18.20
CA ASN A 164 -5.07 -11.91 -17.53
C ASN A 164 -4.69 -10.81 -16.52
N ILE A 165 -3.64 -11.03 -15.73
CA ILE A 165 -3.11 -10.02 -14.79
C ILE A 165 -2.62 -8.78 -15.55
N ILE A 166 -1.85 -8.95 -16.62
CA ILE A 166 -1.34 -7.85 -17.44
C ILE A 166 -2.51 -7.01 -17.98
N SER A 167 -3.55 -7.67 -18.50
CA SER A 167 -4.76 -6.99 -18.97
C SER A 167 -5.45 -6.17 -17.85
N GLN A 168 -5.58 -6.74 -16.65
CA GLN A 168 -6.16 -6.06 -15.49
C GLN A 168 -5.30 -4.87 -15.05
N LEU A 169 -3.97 -5.02 -15.00
CA LEU A 169 -3.04 -3.93 -14.65
C LEU A 169 -3.15 -2.76 -15.65
N LYS A 170 -3.20 -3.06 -16.97
CA LYS A 170 -3.40 -2.04 -18.00
C LYS A 170 -4.69 -1.24 -17.77
N SER A 171 -5.77 -1.92 -17.44
CA SER A 171 -7.07 -1.30 -17.19
C SER A 171 -7.07 -0.44 -15.92
N VAL A 172 -6.58 -1.00 -14.80
CA VAL A 172 -6.62 -0.35 -13.48
C VAL A 172 -5.66 0.83 -13.40
N LEU A 173 -4.45 0.69 -13.95
CA LEU A 173 -3.39 1.71 -13.88
C LEU A 173 -3.33 2.62 -15.11
N ARG A 174 -4.18 2.37 -16.12
CA ARG A 174 -4.22 3.11 -17.40
C ARG A 174 -2.83 3.22 -18.04
N CYS A 175 -2.11 2.12 -18.11
CA CYS A 175 -0.74 2.05 -18.61
C CYS A 175 -0.61 1.20 -19.87
N GLY A 176 0.54 1.30 -20.56
CA GLY A 176 0.87 0.48 -21.72
C GLY A 176 1.22 -0.97 -21.37
N ASP A 177 1.27 -1.86 -22.38
CA ASP A 177 1.60 -3.28 -22.20
C ASP A 177 2.99 -3.48 -21.62
N TYR A 178 3.98 -2.75 -22.13
CA TYR A 178 5.36 -2.79 -21.65
C TYR A 178 5.46 -2.45 -20.15
N GLU A 179 4.79 -1.38 -19.72
CA GLU A 179 4.78 -0.96 -18.32
C GLU A 179 4.08 -1.97 -17.43
N ALA A 180 2.91 -2.50 -17.86
CA ALA A 180 2.17 -3.51 -17.12
C ALA A 180 3.02 -4.75 -16.90
N ARG A 181 3.68 -5.26 -17.95
CA ARG A 181 4.44 -6.50 -17.95
C ARG A 181 5.78 -6.41 -17.22
N TYR A 182 6.59 -5.40 -17.54
CA TYR A 182 7.97 -5.31 -17.07
C TYR A 182 8.16 -4.45 -15.83
N PHE A 183 7.17 -3.64 -15.45
CA PHE A 183 7.25 -2.80 -14.28
C PHE A 183 6.22 -3.21 -13.21
N TYR A 184 4.92 -3.05 -13.49
CA TYR A 184 3.89 -3.25 -12.48
C TYR A 184 3.72 -4.70 -12.03
N TYR A 185 3.77 -5.67 -12.94
CA TYR A 185 3.69 -7.09 -12.61
C TYR A 185 4.88 -7.54 -11.77
N ASN A 186 6.11 -7.12 -12.12
CA ASN A 186 7.29 -7.45 -11.32
C ASN A 186 7.24 -6.82 -9.92
N ASN A 187 6.75 -5.58 -9.79
CA ASN A 187 6.54 -4.94 -8.49
C ASN A 187 5.46 -5.67 -7.68
N ALA A 188 4.37 -6.11 -8.32
CA ALA A 188 3.32 -6.88 -7.69
C ALA A 188 3.85 -8.21 -7.13
N LEU A 189 4.59 -8.98 -7.92
CA LEU A 189 5.24 -10.23 -7.48
C LEU A 189 6.20 -9.98 -6.32
N SER A 190 7.03 -8.95 -6.40
CA SER A 190 7.97 -8.58 -5.34
C SER A 190 7.24 -8.24 -4.04
N PHE A 191 6.15 -7.49 -4.13
CA PHE A 191 5.31 -7.13 -2.99
C PHE A 191 4.64 -8.36 -2.37
N ILE A 192 3.98 -9.21 -3.17
CA ILE A 192 3.34 -10.44 -2.70
C ILE A 192 4.37 -11.35 -2.02
N LYS A 193 5.53 -11.58 -2.64
CA LYS A 193 6.62 -12.36 -2.05
C LYS A 193 7.04 -11.83 -0.68
N LYS A 194 7.18 -10.50 -0.54
CA LYS A 194 7.56 -9.85 0.72
C LYS A 194 6.54 -10.08 1.84
N ILE A 195 5.26 -9.94 1.54
CA ILE A 195 4.21 -10.08 2.55
C ILE A 195 3.90 -11.54 2.88
N SER A 196 4.01 -12.47 1.92
CA SER A 196 3.72 -13.90 2.11
C SER A 196 4.58 -14.56 3.20
N VAL A 197 5.79 -14.08 3.41
CA VAL A 197 6.70 -14.61 4.45
C VAL A 197 6.51 -13.97 5.83
N ASN A 198 5.57 -13.03 5.99
CA ASN A 198 5.32 -12.38 7.27
C ASN A 198 4.56 -13.31 8.22
N LYS A 199 4.99 -13.42 9.47
CA LYS A 199 4.33 -14.25 10.48
C LYS A 199 2.95 -13.73 10.90
N SER A 200 2.74 -12.41 10.86
CA SER A 200 1.48 -11.78 11.26
C SER A 200 0.42 -11.92 10.17
N SER A 201 -0.71 -12.54 10.47
CA SER A 201 -1.89 -12.63 9.58
C SER A 201 -2.39 -11.24 9.16
N LYS A 202 -2.36 -10.25 10.09
CA LYS A 202 -2.74 -8.87 9.79
C LYS A 202 -1.84 -8.25 8.70
N ALA A 203 -0.53 -8.51 8.74
CA ALA A 203 0.42 -8.02 7.74
C ALA A 203 0.30 -8.73 6.38
N ARG A 204 -0.40 -9.87 6.34
CA ARG A 204 -0.73 -10.61 5.10
C ARG A 204 -2.14 -10.32 4.59
N THR A 205 -2.87 -9.39 5.22
CA THR A 205 -4.23 -8.96 4.81
C THR A 205 -4.13 -7.59 4.17
N ILE A 206 -4.46 -7.48 2.90
CA ILE A 206 -4.17 -6.32 2.06
C ILE A 206 -5.44 -5.88 1.31
N SER A 207 -5.71 -4.58 1.29
CA SER A 207 -6.72 -3.96 0.44
C SER A 207 -6.18 -3.68 -0.97
N LYS A 208 -7.09 -3.45 -1.93
CA LYS A 208 -6.70 -3.02 -3.28
C LYS A 208 -5.93 -1.70 -3.26
N GLN A 209 -6.35 -0.75 -2.44
CA GLN A 209 -5.72 0.56 -2.35
C GLN A 209 -4.27 0.46 -1.85
N GLU A 210 -4.03 -0.32 -0.78
CA GLU A 210 -2.68 -0.56 -0.26
C GLU A 210 -1.80 -1.25 -1.31
N PHE A 211 -2.33 -2.27 -1.99
CA PHE A 211 -1.61 -2.97 -3.06
C PHE A 211 -1.23 -2.02 -4.20
N LEU A 212 -2.18 -1.23 -4.72
CA LEU A 212 -1.91 -0.29 -5.81
C LEU A 212 -0.90 0.78 -5.40
N LYS A 213 -0.95 1.28 -4.17
CA LYS A 213 0.03 2.24 -3.64
C LYS A 213 1.45 1.66 -3.63
N GLU A 214 1.60 0.40 -3.23
CA GLU A 214 2.91 -0.27 -3.15
C GLU A 214 3.51 -0.56 -4.53
N ILE A 215 2.69 -0.84 -5.54
CA ILE A 215 3.20 -1.14 -6.89
C ILE A 215 3.34 0.11 -7.78
N HIS A 216 2.64 1.21 -7.47
CA HIS A 216 2.61 2.44 -8.28
C HIS A 216 3.73 3.41 -7.88
N ILE A 217 4.99 2.93 -7.91
CA ILE A 217 6.20 3.72 -7.55
C ILE A 217 6.92 4.30 -8.78
N LYS A 218 6.26 4.35 -9.94
CA LYS A 218 6.85 4.75 -11.24
C LYS A 218 7.52 6.14 -11.16
N GLN A 219 6.82 7.13 -10.60
CA GLN A 219 7.33 8.50 -10.54
C GLN A 219 8.59 8.59 -9.67
N SER A 220 8.57 8.01 -8.47
CA SER A 220 9.73 8.06 -7.59
C SER A 220 10.95 7.32 -8.14
N LEU A 221 10.73 6.24 -8.90
CA LEU A 221 11.82 5.52 -9.57
C LEU A 221 12.41 6.33 -10.72
N PHE A 222 11.54 6.97 -11.54
CA PHE A 222 11.99 7.84 -12.62
C PHE A 222 12.77 9.04 -12.10
N ASP A 223 12.27 9.70 -11.05
CA ASP A 223 12.95 10.83 -10.42
C ASP A 223 14.32 10.44 -9.90
N LYS A 224 14.45 9.26 -9.29
CA LYS A 224 15.73 8.74 -8.80
C LYS A 224 16.70 8.45 -9.93
N TRP A 225 16.28 7.77 -10.99
CA TRP A 225 17.12 7.52 -12.17
C TRP A 225 17.50 8.81 -12.90
N TYR A 226 16.60 9.77 -12.99
CA TYR A 226 16.86 11.06 -13.57
C TYR A 226 17.93 11.83 -12.79
N ILE A 227 17.82 11.82 -11.45
CA ILE A 227 18.82 12.44 -10.58
C ILE A 227 20.18 11.73 -10.70
N GLU A 228 20.21 10.40 -10.75
CA GLU A 228 21.46 9.64 -10.96
C GLU A 228 22.10 9.97 -12.30
N TYR A 229 21.29 10.14 -13.36
CA TYR A 229 21.78 10.45 -14.70
C TYR A 229 22.32 11.86 -14.84
N ILE A 230 21.61 12.88 -14.33
CA ILE A 230 22.03 14.30 -14.50
C ILE A 230 22.86 14.83 -13.34
N GLY A 231 22.83 14.17 -12.18
CA GLY A 231 23.43 14.60 -10.92
C GLY A 231 22.62 15.64 -10.16
N PHE A 232 22.75 15.64 -8.82
CA PHE A 232 21.96 16.50 -7.93
C PHE A 232 22.09 18.00 -8.24
N GLU A 233 23.28 18.50 -8.58
CA GLU A 233 23.48 19.93 -8.85
C GLU A 233 22.67 20.41 -10.08
N LYS A 234 22.62 19.63 -11.14
CA LYS A 234 21.81 19.97 -12.32
C LYS A 234 20.31 19.83 -12.00
N PHE A 235 19.94 18.81 -11.25
CA PHE A 235 18.57 18.60 -10.81
C PHE A 235 18.09 19.79 -9.96
N TYR A 236 18.85 20.24 -8.97
CA TYR A 236 18.51 21.40 -8.14
C TYR A 236 18.34 22.69 -8.95
N ARG A 237 19.19 22.90 -9.95
CA ARG A 237 19.04 24.06 -10.87
C ARG A 237 17.76 23.98 -11.69
N ALA A 238 17.41 22.79 -12.17
CA ALA A 238 16.15 22.57 -12.92
C ALA A 238 14.93 22.84 -12.03
N VAL A 239 14.89 22.25 -10.83
CA VAL A 239 13.80 22.48 -9.86
C VAL A 239 13.71 23.96 -9.48
N LYS A 240 14.83 24.61 -9.20
CA LYS A 240 14.86 26.05 -8.91
C LYS A 240 14.25 26.86 -10.06
N LYS A 241 14.66 26.57 -11.28
CA LYS A 241 14.17 27.28 -12.46
C LYS A 241 12.65 27.12 -12.65
N GLU A 242 12.15 25.94 -12.40
CA GLU A 242 10.74 25.61 -12.65
C GLU A 242 9.82 26.14 -11.53
N PHE A 243 10.18 25.92 -10.28
CA PHE A 243 9.29 26.16 -9.14
C PHE A 243 9.66 27.42 -8.32
N PHE A 244 10.91 27.85 -8.33
CA PHE A 244 11.43 28.84 -7.37
C PHE A 244 12.05 30.08 -7.99
N THR A 245 11.79 30.36 -9.27
CA THR A 245 12.27 31.58 -9.94
C THR A 245 11.39 32.81 -9.71
N LYS A 246 10.10 32.61 -9.47
CA LYS A 246 9.13 33.70 -9.27
C LYS A 246 8.77 33.83 -7.80
N MET A 247 9.76 34.26 -6.99
CA MET A 247 9.55 34.47 -5.57
C MET A 247 8.60 35.63 -5.32
N ASN A 248 7.72 35.52 -4.33
CA ASN A 248 6.84 36.58 -3.80
C ASN A 248 5.92 37.29 -4.81
N VAL A 249 5.57 36.64 -5.93
CA VAL A 249 4.79 37.27 -6.99
C VAL A 249 3.29 37.30 -6.68
N SER A 250 2.75 36.28 -6.00
CA SER A 250 1.33 36.17 -5.67
C SER A 250 1.12 35.57 -4.29
N PHE A 251 -0.01 35.95 -3.67
CA PHE A 251 -0.45 35.34 -2.43
C PHE A 251 -0.81 33.87 -2.66
N ALA A 252 -0.23 33.00 -1.84
CA ALA A 252 -0.64 31.62 -1.64
C ALA A 252 -0.18 31.15 -0.25
N HIS A 253 -0.93 30.22 0.34
CA HIS A 253 -0.49 29.52 1.55
C HIS A 253 0.58 28.48 1.17
N ARG A 254 1.86 28.84 1.30
CA ARG A 254 3.00 27.97 0.93
C ARG A 254 3.48 27.18 2.13
N ILE A 255 3.44 25.87 2.00
CA ILE A 255 3.86 24.93 3.05
C ILE A 255 5.10 24.20 2.56
N PHE A 256 6.19 24.37 3.30
CA PHE A 256 7.46 23.70 3.09
C PHE A 256 7.60 22.54 4.05
N LEU A 257 7.63 21.32 3.53
CA LEU A 257 7.85 20.10 4.29
C LEU A 257 9.28 19.63 4.04
N VAL A 258 10.11 19.62 5.06
CA VAL A 258 11.53 19.34 4.93
C VAL A 258 11.92 18.15 5.80
N GLU A 259 12.41 17.07 5.17
CA GLU A 259 13.01 15.96 5.89
C GLU A 259 14.43 16.34 6.35
N CYS A 260 14.67 16.18 7.65
CA CYS A 260 15.94 16.52 8.28
C CYS A 260 16.82 15.27 8.39
N ASP A 261 18.06 15.34 7.90
CA ASP A 261 19.04 14.31 8.15
C ASP A 261 19.53 14.32 9.62
N ASN A 262 20.01 13.15 10.07
CA ASN A 262 20.40 12.98 11.47
C ASN A 262 21.58 13.83 11.90
N ASN A 263 22.39 14.33 10.95
CA ASN A 263 23.65 15.01 11.23
C ASN A 263 23.52 16.54 11.14
N ILE A 264 22.38 17.06 10.67
CA ILE A 264 22.19 18.51 10.52
C ILE A 264 22.21 19.22 11.88
N GLN A 265 22.94 20.32 11.96
CA GLN A 265 23.01 21.15 13.18
C GLN A 265 21.76 22.01 13.32
N ASP A 266 21.37 22.32 14.57
CA ASP A 266 20.20 23.16 14.86
C ASP A 266 20.37 24.58 14.30
N SER A 267 21.61 25.12 14.30
CA SER A 267 21.93 26.40 13.69
C SER A 267 21.72 26.43 12.18
N GLU A 268 21.94 25.32 11.50
CA GLU A 268 21.71 25.20 10.06
C GLU A 268 20.22 25.13 9.74
N LEU A 269 19.44 24.42 10.58
CA LEU A 269 17.97 24.42 10.49
C LEU A 269 17.39 25.81 10.73
N ALA A 270 17.89 26.53 11.74
CA ALA A 270 17.46 27.92 11.98
C ALA A 270 17.76 28.84 10.77
N ARG A 271 18.96 28.73 10.19
CA ARG A 271 19.30 29.47 8.94
C ARG A 271 18.42 29.09 7.76
N LEU A 272 18.08 27.79 7.62
CA LEU A 272 17.17 27.33 6.58
C LEU A 272 15.78 27.96 6.74
N LEU A 273 15.21 27.99 7.96
CA LEU A 273 13.94 28.64 8.24
C LEU A 273 13.96 30.14 7.90
N ILE A 274 15.04 30.84 8.28
CA ILE A 274 15.25 32.24 7.94
C ILE A 274 15.30 32.41 6.41
N LYS A 275 16.03 31.55 5.70
CA LYS A 275 16.15 31.60 4.23
C LYS A 275 14.83 31.37 3.52
N ILE A 276 14.05 30.36 3.95
CA ILE A 276 12.70 30.11 3.44
C ILE A 276 11.82 31.35 3.63
N SER A 277 11.84 31.92 4.82
CA SER A 277 11.08 33.14 5.10
C SER A 277 11.50 34.32 4.24
N GLN A 278 12.80 34.61 4.13
CA GLN A 278 13.31 35.70 3.29
C GLN A 278 12.85 35.61 1.85
N ASN A 279 12.84 34.42 1.29
CA ASN A 279 12.46 34.19 -0.09
C ASN A 279 10.94 34.15 -0.30
N TRP A 280 10.17 33.77 0.73
CA TRP A 280 8.75 33.42 0.58
C TRP A 280 7.80 34.18 1.50
N SER A 281 8.26 35.30 2.09
CA SER A 281 7.42 36.25 2.81
C SER A 281 7.28 37.58 2.06
N LYS A 282 6.12 38.23 2.23
CA LYS A 282 5.90 39.59 1.79
C LYS A 282 5.19 40.35 2.89
N LEU A 283 5.97 41.10 3.67
CA LEU A 283 5.54 41.73 4.94
C LEU A 283 5.75 43.25 4.94
N SER A 284 5.87 43.89 3.77
CA SER A 284 6.06 45.35 3.72
C SER A 284 4.78 46.11 4.15
N LYS A 285 4.96 47.33 4.64
CA LYS A 285 3.83 48.22 4.99
C LYS A 285 2.87 48.48 3.80
N ARG A 286 3.36 48.38 2.57
CA ARG A 286 2.60 48.65 1.35
C ARG A 286 1.88 47.41 0.79
N GLU A 287 2.12 46.25 1.38
CA GLU A 287 1.48 45.02 0.92
C GLU A 287 0.04 44.92 1.36
N THR A 288 -0.86 44.75 0.41
CA THR A 288 -2.31 44.65 0.68
C THR A 288 -2.70 43.30 1.25
N THR A 289 -1.94 42.23 0.88
CA THR A 289 -2.18 40.86 1.34
C THR A 289 -0.85 40.27 1.86
N PRO A 290 -0.41 40.67 3.04
CA PRO A 290 0.83 40.19 3.64
C PRO A 290 0.78 38.68 3.89
N PHE A 291 1.88 37.97 3.68
CA PHE A 291 2.00 36.55 3.91
C PHE A 291 3.41 36.12 4.33
N CYS A 292 3.48 35.00 5.01
CA CYS A 292 4.71 34.28 5.32
C CYS A 292 4.50 32.77 5.16
N PRO A 293 5.58 32.00 4.96
CA PRO A 293 5.49 30.56 4.73
C PRO A 293 5.15 29.78 6.00
N TYR A 294 4.62 28.58 5.79
CA TYR A 294 4.51 27.52 6.80
C TYR A 294 5.67 26.55 6.59
N VAL A 295 6.27 26.07 7.66
CA VAL A 295 7.36 25.07 7.59
C VAL A 295 7.10 23.96 8.58
N TYR A 296 7.28 22.73 8.12
CA TYR A 296 7.30 21.51 8.92
C TYR A 296 8.66 20.83 8.74
N LEU A 297 9.33 20.52 9.85
CA LEU A 297 10.59 19.79 9.87
C LEU A 297 10.35 18.35 10.28
N TYR A 298 10.45 17.42 9.32
CA TYR A 298 10.25 15.99 9.55
C TYR A 298 11.55 15.34 10.07
N GLY A 299 11.41 14.42 11.02
CA GLY A 299 12.53 13.63 11.55
C GLY A 299 13.27 14.29 12.73
N ILE A 300 12.77 15.41 13.28
CA ILE A 300 13.34 16.00 14.50
C ILE A 300 12.41 15.79 15.71
N SER A 301 12.98 15.72 16.92
CA SER A 301 12.23 15.62 18.15
C SER A 301 11.59 16.96 18.56
N ALA A 302 10.51 16.92 19.36
CA ALA A 302 9.88 18.12 19.90
C ALA A 302 10.85 18.99 20.72
N LEU A 303 11.76 18.36 21.46
CA LEU A 303 12.80 19.06 22.23
C LEU A 303 13.76 19.83 21.29
N ARG A 304 14.18 19.18 20.22
CA ARG A 304 15.08 19.80 19.22
C ARG A 304 14.38 20.95 18.50
N LEU A 305 13.10 20.79 18.16
CA LEU A 305 12.30 21.88 17.57
C LEU A 305 12.18 23.07 18.52
N ALA A 306 12.00 22.84 19.83
CA ALA A 306 11.96 23.90 20.83
C ALA A 306 13.29 24.69 20.93
N ILE A 307 14.42 23.99 20.83
CA ILE A 307 15.77 24.63 20.78
C ILE A 307 15.86 25.54 19.55
N ILE A 308 15.48 25.06 18.38
CA ILE A 308 15.52 25.83 17.12
C ILE A 308 14.63 27.07 17.23
N LYS A 309 13.40 26.95 17.75
CA LYS A 309 12.50 28.08 18.01
C LYS A 309 13.14 29.12 18.95
N SER A 310 13.79 28.66 20.01
CA SER A 310 14.48 29.53 20.95
C SER A 310 15.65 30.29 20.30
N MET A 311 16.39 29.64 19.39
CA MET A 311 17.45 30.30 18.61
C MET A 311 16.87 31.39 17.70
N LEU A 312 15.81 31.08 16.96
CA LEU A 312 15.12 32.06 16.11
C LEU A 312 14.65 33.29 16.89
N LEU A 313 14.04 33.09 18.06
CA LEU A 313 13.56 34.18 18.92
C LEU A 313 14.72 35.05 19.47
N LYS A 314 15.88 34.45 19.79
CA LYS A 314 17.06 35.22 20.20
C LYS A 314 17.58 36.14 19.10
N ASP A 315 17.39 35.74 17.83
CA ASP A 315 17.78 36.51 16.65
C ASP A 315 16.67 37.47 16.18
N ASP A 316 15.69 37.77 17.03
CA ASP A 316 14.52 38.64 16.73
C ASP A 316 13.73 38.15 15.51
N PHE A 317 13.71 36.81 15.31
CA PHE A 317 12.97 36.17 14.25
C PHE A 317 11.67 35.58 14.81
N HIS A 318 10.58 36.38 14.75
CA HIS A 318 9.29 36.04 15.32
C HIS A 318 8.60 34.94 14.48
N ILE A 319 8.02 33.96 15.19
CA ILE A 319 7.32 32.82 14.61
C ILE A 319 5.96 32.62 15.27
N TRP A 320 5.02 31.98 14.56
CA TRP A 320 3.82 31.37 15.13
C TRP A 320 3.87 29.86 14.94
N ASP A 321 3.28 29.11 15.91
CA ASP A 321 3.21 27.66 15.88
C ASP A 321 1.82 27.10 16.25
N GLY A 322 0.81 27.98 16.42
CA GLY A 322 -0.55 27.60 16.72
C GLY A 322 -0.83 27.29 18.20
N TYR A 323 0.15 27.55 19.10
CA TYR A 323 -0.03 27.45 20.55
C TYR A 323 0.01 28.87 21.16
N GLU A 324 -1.06 29.27 21.85
CA GLU A 324 -1.16 30.65 22.36
C GLU A 324 -0.47 30.86 23.70
N TYR A 325 -0.35 29.77 24.48
CA TYR A 325 0.33 29.76 25.78
C TYR A 325 0.85 28.38 26.10
N LYS A 326 1.63 28.25 27.17
CA LYS A 326 2.17 26.96 27.61
C LYS A 326 1.03 25.98 27.92
N ASP A 327 1.15 24.76 27.45
CA ASP A 327 0.18 23.65 27.60
C ASP A 327 -1.20 23.90 26.90
N ALA A 328 -1.30 24.91 26.02
CA ALA A 328 -2.45 25.08 25.15
C ALA A 328 -2.55 23.95 24.12
N ASN A 329 -3.77 23.65 23.68
CA ASN A 329 -3.98 22.77 22.53
C ASN A 329 -3.60 23.49 21.23
N PHE A 330 -3.17 22.74 20.23
CA PHE A 330 -2.93 23.25 18.89
C PHE A 330 -4.20 23.86 18.29
N SER A 331 -4.08 25.03 17.70
CA SER A 331 -5.15 25.74 17.02
C SER A 331 -4.74 26.11 15.59
N ALA A 332 -5.28 25.38 14.61
CA ALA A 332 -5.06 25.70 13.20
C ALA A 332 -5.58 27.11 12.83
N PRO A 333 -6.74 27.58 13.30
CA PRO A 333 -7.18 28.97 13.12
C PRO A 333 -6.17 30.00 13.67
N SER A 334 -5.58 29.75 14.83
CA SER A 334 -4.54 30.63 15.40
C SER A 334 -3.28 30.67 14.54
N LEU A 335 -2.84 29.54 14.02
CA LEU A 335 -1.68 29.47 13.13
C LEU A 335 -1.95 30.12 11.76
N THR A 336 -3.19 30.01 11.23
CA THR A 336 -3.53 30.52 9.89
C THR A 336 -3.93 32.00 9.87
N ARG A 337 -4.00 32.65 11.03
CA ARG A 337 -4.28 34.11 11.12
C ARG A 337 -3.46 34.94 10.15
N SER A 338 -4.01 36.00 9.65
CA SER A 338 -3.32 36.95 8.78
C SER A 338 -2.14 37.61 9.50
N VAL A 339 -1.04 37.75 8.78
CA VAL A 339 0.15 38.46 9.25
C VAL A 339 0.18 39.86 8.67
N ASN A 340 0.92 40.76 9.29
CA ASN A 340 1.17 42.08 8.75
C ASN A 340 2.54 42.59 9.22
N TYR A 341 2.95 43.75 8.70
CA TYR A 341 4.23 44.38 9.05
C TYR A 341 4.38 44.62 10.56
N HIS A 342 3.32 45.06 11.25
CA HIS A 342 3.38 45.41 12.67
C HIS A 342 3.43 44.20 13.59
N ILE A 343 2.81 43.08 13.21
CA ILE A 343 2.86 41.84 13.96
C ILE A 343 4.27 41.19 13.88
N GLY A 344 4.98 41.40 12.77
CA GLY A 344 6.38 41.02 12.64
C GLY A 344 6.63 39.50 12.51
N VAL A 345 5.61 38.67 12.41
CA VAL A 345 5.75 37.20 12.26
C VAL A 345 6.29 36.86 10.88
N LYS A 346 7.46 36.24 10.87
CA LYS A 346 8.22 35.95 9.65
C LYS A 346 8.01 34.53 9.12
N CYS A 347 7.61 33.59 9.97
CA CYS A 347 7.41 32.20 9.61
C CYS A 347 6.36 31.54 10.53
N LYS A 348 5.64 30.55 10.01
CA LYS A 348 4.68 29.73 10.74
C LYS A 348 5.19 28.31 10.81
N ILE A 349 5.34 27.74 12.00
CA ILE A 349 5.92 26.42 12.22
C ILE A 349 4.81 25.42 12.55
N ILE A 350 4.72 24.34 11.78
CA ILE A 350 3.88 23.19 12.08
C ILE A 350 4.71 22.20 12.90
N ASN A 351 4.21 21.76 14.05
CA ASN A 351 4.99 20.93 14.97
C ASN A 351 4.87 19.43 14.67
N GLU A 352 3.72 18.99 14.16
CA GLU A 352 3.42 17.58 13.92
C GLU A 352 2.82 17.37 12.52
N VAL A 353 3.11 16.21 11.92
CA VAL A 353 2.59 15.85 10.60
C VAL A 353 1.05 15.78 10.59
N SER A 354 0.43 15.38 11.69
CA SER A 354 -1.03 15.32 11.87
C SER A 354 -1.69 16.68 11.69
N GLN A 355 -1.02 17.77 12.10
CA GLN A 355 -1.54 19.14 12.03
C GLN A 355 -1.56 19.72 10.60
N ILE A 356 -0.84 19.13 9.66
CA ILE A 356 -0.78 19.66 8.28
C ILE A 356 -2.17 19.70 7.64
N GLN A 357 -2.98 18.67 7.82
CA GLN A 357 -4.32 18.64 7.24
C GLN A 357 -5.25 19.67 7.89
N ASP A 358 -5.15 19.90 9.19
CA ASP A 358 -5.93 20.92 9.90
C ASP A 358 -5.56 22.33 9.43
N VAL A 359 -4.27 22.59 9.22
CA VAL A 359 -3.77 23.84 8.65
C VAL A 359 -4.30 24.05 7.23
N LEU A 360 -4.26 23.00 6.39
CA LEU A 360 -4.81 23.07 5.04
C LEU A 360 -6.31 23.34 5.01
N ASN A 361 -7.05 22.76 5.94
CA ASN A 361 -8.49 22.97 6.05
C ASN A 361 -8.82 24.39 6.54
N ALA A 362 -7.99 24.95 7.44
CA ALA A 362 -8.17 26.30 7.98
C ALA A 362 -7.68 27.41 7.02
N CYS A 363 -6.83 27.10 6.04
CA CYS A 363 -6.37 28.05 5.03
C CYS A 363 -7.45 28.31 3.97
N ASN A 364 -7.74 29.58 3.68
CA ASN A 364 -8.61 30.00 2.58
C ASN A 364 -7.79 30.41 1.35
N GLY A 365 -8.22 30.00 0.14
CA GLY A 365 -7.56 30.38 -1.12
C GLY A 365 -6.52 29.37 -1.61
N ALA A 366 -5.59 29.87 -2.42
CA ALA A 366 -4.57 29.03 -3.07
C ALA A 366 -3.57 28.45 -2.08
N LYS A 367 -3.29 27.16 -2.24
CA LYS A 367 -2.39 26.38 -1.38
C LYS A 367 -1.34 25.71 -2.25
N GLU A 368 -0.08 25.76 -1.80
CA GLU A 368 1.05 25.11 -2.44
C GLU A 368 1.84 24.32 -1.40
N ILE A 369 2.19 23.06 -1.71
CA ILE A 369 3.02 22.21 -0.85
C ILE A 369 4.30 21.86 -1.60
N TYR A 370 5.42 22.18 -1.00
CA TYR A 370 6.75 21.83 -1.47
C TYR A 370 7.41 20.88 -0.48
N GLN A 371 7.57 19.61 -0.88
CA GLN A 371 8.12 18.56 -0.03
C GLN A 371 9.54 18.22 -0.47
N PHE A 372 10.49 18.32 0.46
CA PHE A 372 11.89 17.96 0.28
C PHE A 372 12.17 16.71 1.10
N TYR A 373 12.59 15.63 0.46
CA TYR A 373 12.76 14.33 1.10
C TYR A 373 14.11 13.69 0.76
N LEU A 374 14.65 12.87 1.67
CA LEU A 374 15.96 12.20 1.50
C LEU A 374 15.83 10.90 0.70
N SER A 375 14.87 10.05 1.04
CA SER A 375 14.74 8.74 0.42
C SER A 375 13.39 8.53 -0.29
N LYS A 376 12.29 8.94 0.32
CA LYS A 376 10.92 8.83 -0.22
C LYS A 376 10.04 9.91 0.38
N PRO A 377 9.03 10.38 -0.36
CA PRO A 377 8.04 11.31 0.18
C PRO A 377 7.38 10.75 1.46
N PHE A 378 7.25 11.58 2.48
CA PHE A 378 6.68 11.22 3.78
C PHE A 378 5.27 11.77 4.00
N TYR A 379 4.82 12.70 3.14
CA TYR A 379 3.48 13.27 3.17
C TYR A 379 2.82 13.13 1.79
N ASN A 380 1.53 12.77 1.77
CA ASN A 380 0.77 12.68 0.52
C ASN A 380 0.10 14.03 0.23
N ARG A 381 0.56 14.74 -0.81
CA ARG A 381 0.01 16.04 -1.23
C ARG A 381 -1.36 15.95 -1.90
N ASN A 382 -1.80 14.76 -2.30
CA ASN A 382 -2.97 14.58 -3.16
C ASN A 382 -2.90 15.48 -4.43
N THR A 383 -3.93 16.28 -4.67
CA THR A 383 -4.04 17.19 -5.84
C THR A 383 -3.56 18.61 -5.57
N ILE A 384 -2.95 18.89 -4.40
CA ILE A 384 -2.49 20.25 -4.04
C ILE A 384 -1.28 20.62 -4.90
N MET A 385 -1.27 21.86 -5.42
CA MET A 385 -0.17 22.40 -6.21
C MET A 385 1.17 22.38 -5.46
N GLY A 386 2.28 22.44 -6.18
CA GLY A 386 3.63 22.40 -5.63
C GLY A 386 4.46 21.25 -6.20
N GLY A 387 5.42 20.71 -5.43
CA GLY A 387 6.33 19.66 -5.89
C GLY A 387 6.89 18.79 -4.77
N GLU A 388 7.43 17.64 -5.17
CA GLU A 388 8.15 16.70 -4.31
C GLU A 388 9.58 16.53 -4.86
N PHE A 389 10.58 16.86 -4.06
CA PHE A 389 11.94 16.94 -4.54
C PHE A 389 12.88 16.13 -3.66
N GLN A 390 13.60 15.20 -4.27
CA GLN A 390 14.63 14.47 -3.55
C GLN A 390 15.84 15.36 -3.32
N ILE A 391 16.35 15.36 -2.08
CA ILE A 391 17.56 16.06 -1.68
C ILE A 391 18.59 15.04 -1.18
N LYS A 392 19.87 15.39 -1.31
CA LYS A 392 20.96 14.57 -0.77
C LYS A 392 21.17 14.84 0.72
N ASN A 393 21.08 16.11 1.13
CA ASN A 393 21.19 16.58 2.52
C ASN A 393 20.15 17.68 2.76
N THR A 394 19.73 17.86 4.00
CA THR A 394 18.76 18.91 4.36
C THR A 394 19.22 20.32 3.96
N CYS A 395 20.53 20.61 4.07
CA CYS A 395 21.11 21.90 3.66
C CYS A 395 20.94 22.19 2.16
N ASP A 396 20.78 21.18 1.32
CA ASP A 396 20.62 21.37 -0.13
C ASP A 396 19.31 22.07 -0.50
N VAL A 397 18.31 22.07 0.38
CA VAL A 397 17.07 22.86 0.21
C VAL A 397 17.42 24.32 -0.09
N GLN A 398 18.46 24.89 0.55
CA GLN A 398 18.88 26.27 0.32
C GLN A 398 19.41 26.53 -1.11
N LYS A 399 19.85 25.50 -1.83
CA LYS A 399 20.30 25.61 -3.23
C LYS A 399 19.11 25.65 -4.20
N ILE A 400 18.00 25.06 -3.78
CA ILE A 400 16.78 24.92 -4.59
C ILE A 400 15.88 26.16 -4.47
N ILE A 401 15.64 26.61 -3.25
CA ILE A 401 14.73 27.72 -2.95
C ILE A 401 15.35 29.10 -3.21
#